data_b2c9b8900e1d7c51fe7f74cdebef225f
#
_entry.id   b2c9b8900e1d7c51fe7f74cdebef225f
#
_cell.length_a   1.000
_cell.length_b   1.000
_cell.length_c   1.000
_cell.angle_alpha   90.00
_cell.angle_beta   90.00
_cell.angle_gamma   90.00
#
_symmetry.space_group_name_H-M   'P 1'
#
loop_
_entity.id
_entity.type
_entity.pdbx_description
1 polymer ?
#
loop_
_entity_poly.entity_id
_entity_poly.type
_entity_poly.pdbx_seq_one_letter_code
_entity_poly.pdbx_strand_id
1 'polypeptide(L)'
;VDWADELAAVVNGPQVVNDSKTPSGTVHVGSLRGPVILDVITRALRARGLETMLLYGVDDLDPMDAQALLTPDAVDRYMGVPLAHIPDLAGDCHASYARHHAQMFIDTFGGLGIRPDRYYWMSDIYPTGQMDPFIRTALDRADVVRDVYRRVANVQHPDHWLPLGVICPSCGRVGTTIASDWDGETVAVACRPDLVEWAAGCGWTGRVAPFGGAAKLPWNLEWAAQWSLFGVTIEPNGKDLAT
;
A
#
# COMPACT_ATOMS: atom_id res chain seq x y z
N VAL A 1 -25.91 18.76 14.04
CA VAL A 1 -25.77 17.60 13.13
C VAL A 1 -24.38 17.71 12.54
N ASP A 2 -23.59 16.72 12.78
CA ASP A 2 -22.24 16.62 12.24
C ASP A 2 -22.31 15.91 10.88
N TRP A 3 -21.39 16.23 9.97
CA TRP A 3 -21.26 15.57 8.67
C TRP A 3 -21.21 14.03 8.77
N ALA A 4 -20.62 13.49 9.85
CA ALA A 4 -20.56 12.06 10.09
C ALA A 4 -21.94 11.46 10.43
N ASP A 5 -22.80 12.21 11.14
CA ASP A 5 -24.18 11.82 11.39
C ASP A 5 -25.01 11.83 10.09
N GLU A 6 -24.75 12.80 9.19
CA GLU A 6 -25.37 12.85 7.87
C GLU A 6 -24.97 11.64 7.01
N LEU A 7 -23.67 11.31 6.98
CA LEU A 7 -23.17 10.10 6.32
C LEU A 7 -23.81 8.84 6.92
N ALA A 8 -23.80 8.72 8.23
CA ALA A 8 -24.43 7.58 8.91
C ALA A 8 -25.92 7.46 8.63
N ALA A 9 -26.61 8.59 8.32
CA ALA A 9 -28.03 8.59 8.03
C ALA A 9 -28.39 7.96 6.67
N VAL A 10 -27.49 7.95 5.72
CA VAL A 10 -27.77 7.49 4.34
C VAL A 10 -27.26 6.06 4.04
N VAL A 11 -26.43 5.48 4.94
CA VAL A 11 -25.95 4.11 4.78
C VAL A 11 -26.78 3.12 5.59
N ASN A 12 -26.83 1.87 5.15
CA ASN A 12 -27.58 0.79 5.79
C ASN A 12 -26.78 -0.51 5.78
N GLY A 13 -27.13 -1.42 6.70
CA GLY A 13 -26.45 -2.71 6.86
C GLY A 13 -25.07 -2.61 7.51
N PRO A 14 -24.34 -3.73 7.58
CA PRO A 14 -23.00 -3.77 8.13
C PRO A 14 -22.04 -2.89 7.34
N GLN A 15 -21.13 -2.20 8.05
CA GLN A 15 -20.15 -1.29 7.46
C GLN A 15 -18.72 -1.73 7.81
N VAL A 16 -17.82 -1.64 6.84
CA VAL A 16 -16.38 -1.79 7.04
C VAL A 16 -15.72 -0.48 6.66
N VAL A 17 -15.20 0.22 7.66
CA VAL A 17 -14.49 1.49 7.51
C VAL A 17 -13.00 1.20 7.46
N ASN A 18 -12.29 1.74 6.49
CA ASN A 18 -10.86 1.45 6.28
C ASN A 18 -10.06 2.73 5.97
N ASP A 19 -8.79 2.69 6.33
CA ASP A 19 -7.71 3.54 5.82
C ASP A 19 -6.41 2.72 5.88
N SER A 20 -5.45 3.07 5.06
CA SER A 20 -4.12 2.50 5.10
C SER A 20 -3.04 3.57 4.96
N LYS A 21 -1.82 3.23 5.37
CA LYS A 21 -0.69 4.15 5.28
C LYS A 21 0.62 3.44 5.05
N THR A 22 1.42 4.02 4.16
CA THR A 22 2.83 3.66 3.97
C THR A 22 3.68 4.20 5.14
N PRO A 23 4.39 3.35 5.90
CA PRO A 23 5.22 3.74 7.03
C PRO A 23 6.63 4.18 6.61
N SER A 24 6.73 5.19 5.73
CA SER A 24 8.00 5.63 5.13
C SER A 24 8.92 6.40 6.08
N GLY A 25 8.50 6.68 7.31
CA GLY A 25 9.28 7.37 8.34
C GLY A 25 8.40 7.93 9.45
N THR A 26 8.97 8.82 10.28
CA THR A 26 8.22 9.49 11.33
C THR A 26 7.07 10.30 10.76
N VAL A 27 5.87 9.98 11.20
CA VAL A 27 4.64 10.57 10.68
C VAL A 27 4.39 11.94 11.32
N HIS A 28 4.13 12.97 10.50
CA HIS A 28 3.78 14.30 11.02
C HIS A 28 2.32 14.38 11.49
N VAL A 29 2.00 15.35 12.33
CA VAL A 29 0.68 15.53 12.95
C VAL A 29 -0.49 15.59 11.93
N GLY A 30 -0.26 16.11 10.74
CA GLY A 30 -1.27 16.17 9.68
C GLY A 30 -1.81 14.80 9.23
N SER A 31 -1.03 13.74 9.41
CA SER A 31 -1.47 12.38 9.08
C SER A 31 -2.48 11.82 10.08
N LEU A 32 -2.61 12.39 11.28
CA LEU A 32 -3.66 12.02 12.24
C LEU A 32 -5.09 12.30 11.71
N ARG A 33 -5.20 13.13 10.67
CA ARG A 33 -6.49 13.41 10.02
C ARG A 33 -7.19 12.12 9.57
N GLY A 34 -6.47 11.17 8.97
CA GLY A 34 -7.02 9.87 8.57
C GLY A 34 -7.66 9.13 9.75
N PRO A 35 -6.88 8.67 10.74
CA PRO A 35 -7.43 7.96 11.91
C PRO A 35 -8.54 8.71 12.64
N VAL A 36 -8.47 10.05 12.77
CA VAL A 36 -9.53 10.85 13.41
C VAL A 36 -10.84 10.81 12.61
N ILE A 37 -10.79 10.96 11.30
CA ILE A 37 -11.97 10.88 10.43
C ILE A 37 -12.61 9.50 10.52
N LEU A 38 -11.80 8.43 10.48
CA LEU A 38 -12.28 7.05 10.61
C LEU A 38 -13.01 6.82 11.94
N ASP A 39 -12.43 7.28 13.03
CA ASP A 39 -13.01 7.13 14.38
C ASP A 39 -14.34 7.89 14.48
N VAL A 40 -14.42 9.12 13.98
CA VAL A 40 -15.66 9.92 13.95
C VAL A 40 -16.76 9.22 13.14
N ILE A 41 -16.43 8.73 11.93
CA ILE A 41 -17.39 7.97 11.09
C ILE A 41 -17.83 6.71 11.83
N THR A 42 -16.91 5.94 12.36
CA THR A 42 -17.19 4.67 13.05
C THR A 42 -18.09 4.89 14.27
N ARG A 43 -17.83 5.92 15.06
CA ARG A 43 -18.69 6.28 16.22
C ARG A 43 -20.09 6.69 15.79
N ALA A 44 -20.24 7.49 14.73
CA ALA A 44 -21.55 7.90 14.22
C ALA A 44 -22.36 6.70 13.70
N LEU A 45 -21.73 5.78 12.98
CA LEU A 45 -22.36 4.55 12.51
C LEU A 45 -22.81 3.66 13.67
N ARG A 46 -21.94 3.43 14.66
CA ARG A 46 -22.24 2.63 15.87
C ARG A 46 -23.33 3.27 16.73
N ALA A 47 -23.34 4.59 16.86
CA ALA A 47 -24.38 5.32 17.60
C ALA A 47 -25.78 5.14 16.98
N ARG A 48 -25.85 4.85 15.68
CA ARG A 48 -27.09 4.48 14.98
C ARG A 48 -27.44 3.00 15.06
N GLY A 49 -26.64 2.20 15.77
CA GLY A 49 -26.84 0.75 15.88
C GLY A 49 -26.42 -0.05 14.67
N LEU A 50 -25.62 0.52 13.74
CA LEU A 50 -25.07 -0.23 12.61
C LEU A 50 -23.88 -1.07 13.09
N GLU A 51 -23.85 -2.35 12.68
CA GLU A 51 -22.68 -3.19 12.84
C GLU A 51 -21.53 -2.56 12.03
N THR A 52 -20.43 -2.24 12.69
CA THR A 52 -19.34 -1.49 12.07
C THR A 52 -17.99 -2.05 12.53
N MET A 53 -17.16 -2.40 11.55
CA MET A 53 -15.76 -2.79 11.74
C MET A 53 -14.85 -1.67 11.27
N LEU A 54 -13.90 -1.27 12.13
CA LEU A 54 -12.85 -0.31 11.78
C LEU A 54 -11.56 -1.07 11.51
N LEU A 55 -11.06 -0.97 10.27
CA LEU A 55 -9.78 -1.52 9.84
C LEU A 55 -8.73 -0.42 9.75
N TYR A 56 -7.48 -0.78 9.97
CA TYR A 56 -6.34 0.07 9.67
C TYR A 56 -5.21 -0.74 9.04
N GLY A 57 -4.85 -0.38 7.82
CA GLY A 57 -3.85 -1.06 7.00
C GLY A 57 -2.47 -0.40 7.05
N VAL A 58 -1.46 -1.20 6.83
CA VAL A 58 -0.07 -0.74 6.66
C VAL A 58 0.46 -1.25 5.33
N ASP A 59 0.77 -0.31 4.42
CA ASP A 59 1.30 -0.59 3.09
C ASP A 59 2.84 -0.67 3.14
N ASP A 60 3.32 -1.69 3.84
CA ASP A 60 4.72 -1.86 4.19
C ASP A 60 5.58 -2.55 3.12
N LEU A 61 4.97 -2.96 2.01
CA LEU A 61 5.68 -3.42 0.81
C LEU A 61 6.01 -2.29 -0.17
N ASP A 62 5.60 -1.05 0.11
CA ASP A 62 6.05 0.11 -0.65
C ASP A 62 7.58 0.27 -0.55
N PRO A 63 8.22 0.76 -1.63
CA PRO A 63 9.67 0.97 -1.62
C PRO A 63 10.07 2.09 -0.67
N MET A 64 11.26 1.99 -0.08
CA MET A 64 11.92 3.13 0.53
C MET A 64 12.25 4.14 -0.57
N ASP A 65 11.63 5.33 -0.52
CA ASP A 65 11.80 6.44 -1.47
C ASP A 65 12.17 7.77 -0.80
N ALA A 66 12.25 7.79 0.54
CA ALA A 66 12.54 8.97 1.36
C ALA A 66 13.91 8.90 2.02
N GLN A 67 14.83 9.77 1.61
CA GLN A 67 16.22 9.79 2.10
C GLN A 67 16.40 10.52 3.44
N ALA A 68 15.47 11.40 3.82
CA ALA A 68 15.68 12.39 4.88
C ALA A 68 16.00 11.82 6.28
N LEU A 69 15.72 10.54 6.52
CA LEU A 69 15.94 9.88 7.81
C LEU A 69 17.05 8.81 7.77
N LEU A 70 17.71 8.64 6.63
CA LEU A 70 18.71 7.59 6.43
C LEU A 70 20.12 8.16 6.49
N THR A 71 21.06 7.36 7.04
CA THR A 71 22.49 7.61 6.87
C THR A 71 22.90 7.35 5.42
N PRO A 72 24.00 7.94 4.90
CA PRO A 72 24.48 7.68 3.54
C PRO A 72 24.59 6.18 3.21
N ASP A 73 25.17 5.37 4.09
CA ASP A 73 25.30 3.92 3.91
C ASP A 73 23.93 3.22 3.83
N ALA A 74 22.94 3.68 4.60
CA ALA A 74 21.59 3.15 4.57
C ALA A 74 20.85 3.55 3.30
N VAL A 75 21.08 4.75 2.76
CA VAL A 75 20.57 5.19 1.46
C VAL A 75 21.04 4.22 0.37
N ASP A 76 22.33 4.00 0.24
CA ASP A 76 22.88 3.11 -0.78
C ASP A 76 22.33 1.69 -0.69
N ARG A 77 22.10 1.22 0.53
CA ARG A 77 21.66 -0.16 0.80
C ARG A 77 20.17 -0.34 0.59
N TYR A 78 19.34 0.58 1.06
CA TYR A 78 17.91 0.35 1.25
C TYR A 78 16.98 1.13 0.31
N MET A 79 17.46 2.16 -0.40
CA MET A 79 16.61 2.85 -1.37
C MET A 79 16.06 1.87 -2.41
N GLY A 80 14.74 1.88 -2.61
CA GLY A 80 14.01 0.99 -3.51
C GLY A 80 13.65 -0.38 -2.92
N VAL A 81 14.11 -0.71 -1.71
CA VAL A 81 13.74 -1.95 -1.01
C VAL A 81 12.39 -1.77 -0.33
N PRO A 82 11.49 -2.78 -0.32
CA PRO A 82 10.25 -2.74 0.47
C PRO A 82 10.52 -2.42 1.94
N LEU A 83 9.74 -1.51 2.52
CA LEU A 83 9.93 -1.04 3.91
C LEU A 83 9.92 -2.18 4.93
N ALA A 84 9.09 -3.22 4.70
CA ALA A 84 9.04 -4.41 5.55
C ALA A 84 10.33 -5.27 5.50
N HIS A 85 11.13 -5.14 4.44
CA HIS A 85 12.37 -5.90 4.25
C HIS A 85 13.60 -5.15 4.75
N ILE A 86 13.45 -3.94 5.26
CA ILE A 86 14.51 -3.14 5.87
C ILE A 86 14.53 -3.43 7.37
N PRO A 87 15.71 -3.75 7.97
CA PRO A 87 15.80 -3.94 9.41
C PRO A 87 15.39 -2.67 10.16
N ASP A 88 15.06 -2.80 11.43
CA ASP A 88 14.81 -1.64 12.28
C ASP A 88 16.11 -0.85 12.47
N LEU A 89 16.19 0.34 11.84
CA LEU A 89 17.36 1.21 11.88
C LEU A 89 17.44 2.08 13.14
N ALA A 90 16.40 2.05 13.98
CA ALA A 90 16.30 2.90 15.18
C ALA A 90 16.78 2.20 16.46
N GLY A 91 17.17 0.92 16.41
CA GLY A 91 17.73 0.24 17.58
C GLY A 91 17.19 -1.17 17.85
N ASP A 92 16.82 -1.91 16.83
CA ASP A 92 16.38 -3.31 16.88
C ASP A 92 15.19 -3.59 17.84
N CYS A 93 14.32 -2.60 18.06
CA CYS A 93 13.17 -2.75 18.94
C CYS A 93 11.94 -3.35 18.22
N HIS A 94 11.95 -3.38 16.89
CA HIS A 94 10.90 -3.95 16.05
C HIS A 94 11.48 -4.87 14.97
N ALA A 95 10.63 -5.69 14.36
CA ALA A 95 11.04 -6.66 13.33
C ALA A 95 11.54 -6.02 12.03
N SER A 96 11.13 -4.77 11.75
CA SER A 96 11.54 -4.03 10.54
C SER A 96 11.37 -2.53 10.74
N TYR A 97 11.97 -1.77 9.82
CA TYR A 97 11.74 -0.32 9.70
C TYR A 97 10.26 0.03 9.62
N ALA A 98 9.52 -0.68 8.78
CA ALA A 98 8.08 -0.48 8.64
C ALA A 98 7.33 -0.71 9.95
N ARG A 99 7.64 -1.80 10.68
CA ARG A 99 7.02 -2.10 11.97
C ARG A 99 7.31 -1.02 13.00
N HIS A 100 8.53 -0.51 13.06
CA HIS A 100 8.92 0.57 13.95
C HIS A 100 8.08 1.84 13.71
N HIS A 101 8.09 2.37 12.49
CA HIS A 101 7.42 3.63 12.18
C HIS A 101 5.89 3.54 12.22
N ALA A 102 5.32 2.41 11.79
CA ALA A 102 3.88 2.19 11.90
C ALA A 102 3.44 2.07 13.36
N GLN A 103 4.19 1.35 14.21
CA GLN A 103 3.84 1.21 15.64
C GLN A 103 3.86 2.56 16.35
N MET A 104 4.88 3.40 16.10
CA MET A 104 4.92 4.76 16.65
C MET A 104 3.65 5.57 16.30
N PHE A 105 3.16 5.43 15.07
CA PHE A 105 1.95 6.13 14.64
C PHE A 105 0.69 5.53 15.23
N ILE A 106 0.59 4.21 15.30
CA ILE A 106 -0.50 3.46 15.95
C ILE A 106 -0.60 3.87 17.44
N ASP A 107 0.52 3.92 18.14
CA ASP A 107 0.55 4.35 19.55
C ASP A 107 0.11 5.81 19.71
N THR A 108 0.48 6.68 18.76
CA THR A 108 0.11 8.10 18.77
C THR A 108 -1.40 8.28 18.67
N PHE A 109 -2.06 7.69 17.67
CA PHE A 109 -3.51 7.81 17.57
C PHE A 109 -4.24 6.95 18.62
N GLY A 110 -3.63 5.85 19.04
CA GLY A 110 -4.09 5.06 20.19
C GLY A 110 -4.14 5.87 21.49
N GLY A 111 -3.16 6.77 21.70
CA GLY A 111 -3.14 7.74 22.80
C GLY A 111 -4.31 8.74 22.76
N LEU A 112 -4.87 9.00 21.57
CA LEU A 112 -6.09 9.81 21.39
C LEU A 112 -7.39 9.00 21.60
N GLY A 113 -7.28 7.72 21.92
CA GLY A 113 -8.44 6.83 22.12
C GLY A 113 -8.98 6.18 20.86
N ILE A 114 -8.30 6.33 19.71
CA ILE A 114 -8.68 5.71 18.45
C ILE A 114 -8.20 4.25 18.45
N ARG A 115 -9.13 3.32 18.27
CA ARG A 115 -8.87 1.89 18.39
C ARG A 115 -9.51 1.14 17.22
N PRO A 116 -8.77 0.89 16.14
CA PRO A 116 -9.21 -0.05 15.10
C PRO A 116 -9.52 -1.43 15.68
N ASP A 117 -10.57 -2.06 15.16
CA ASP A 117 -10.93 -3.44 15.57
C ASP A 117 -9.92 -4.44 15.02
N ARG A 118 -9.30 -4.11 13.87
CA ARG A 118 -8.28 -4.96 13.24
C ARG A 118 -7.23 -4.12 12.53
N TYR A 119 -5.96 -4.51 12.72
CA TYR A 119 -4.83 -4.05 11.93
C TYR A 119 -4.46 -5.12 10.90
N TYR A 120 -4.00 -4.70 9.71
CA TYR A 120 -3.44 -5.61 8.72
C TYR A 120 -2.19 -5.02 8.08
N TRP A 121 -1.29 -5.91 7.63
CA TRP A 121 -0.01 -5.55 7.04
C TRP A 121 0.09 -6.23 5.69
N MET A 122 0.44 -5.49 4.66
CA MET A 122 0.51 -6.07 3.32
C MET A 122 1.62 -7.10 3.21
N SER A 123 2.73 -6.93 3.96
CA SER A 123 3.80 -7.94 4.06
C SER A 123 3.35 -9.27 4.68
N ASP A 124 2.29 -9.27 5.51
CA ASP A 124 1.71 -10.51 6.04
C ASP A 124 0.71 -11.13 5.07
N ILE A 125 0.02 -10.33 4.24
CA ILE A 125 -1.06 -10.76 3.35
C ILE A 125 -0.54 -11.32 2.03
N TYR A 126 0.39 -10.64 1.36
CA TYR A 126 0.90 -11.07 0.07
C TYR A 126 1.48 -12.50 0.07
N PRO A 127 2.30 -12.91 1.07
CA PRO A 127 2.84 -14.27 1.11
C PRO A 127 1.78 -15.38 1.28
N THR A 128 0.58 -15.06 1.75
CA THR A 128 -0.52 -16.03 1.89
C THR A 128 -1.21 -16.35 0.56
N GLY A 129 -0.91 -15.61 -0.51
CA GLY A 129 -1.57 -15.74 -1.81
C GLY A 129 -2.95 -15.06 -1.90
N GLN A 130 -3.41 -14.36 -0.87
CA GLN A 130 -4.70 -13.65 -0.90
C GLN A 130 -4.75 -12.55 -1.95
N MET A 131 -3.58 -11.97 -2.31
CA MET A 131 -3.48 -10.96 -3.36
C MET A 131 -3.30 -11.56 -4.77
N ASP A 132 -2.99 -12.82 -4.90
CA ASP A 132 -2.70 -13.46 -6.20
C ASP A 132 -3.84 -13.36 -7.23
N PRO A 133 -5.13 -13.52 -6.86
CA PRO A 133 -6.25 -13.32 -7.81
C PRO A 133 -6.33 -11.89 -8.36
N PHE A 134 -6.02 -10.88 -7.54
CA PHE A 134 -6.01 -9.47 -7.96
C PHE A 134 -4.82 -9.16 -8.86
N ILE A 135 -3.63 -9.70 -8.54
CA ILE A 135 -2.45 -9.61 -9.42
C ILE A 135 -2.76 -10.23 -10.77
N ARG A 136 -3.30 -11.45 -10.80
CA ARG A 136 -3.68 -12.12 -12.05
C ARG A 136 -4.67 -11.30 -12.86
N THR A 137 -5.71 -10.78 -12.22
CA THR A 137 -6.71 -9.93 -12.88
C THR A 137 -6.09 -8.67 -13.46
N ALA A 138 -5.20 -8.01 -12.73
CA ALA A 138 -4.51 -6.80 -13.18
C ALA A 138 -3.60 -7.08 -14.38
N LEU A 139 -2.93 -8.23 -14.40
CA LEU A 139 -2.08 -8.65 -15.51
C LEU A 139 -2.89 -9.05 -16.76
N ASP A 140 -3.92 -9.88 -16.58
CA ASP A 140 -4.81 -10.33 -17.67
C ASP A 140 -5.60 -9.16 -18.30
N ARG A 141 -5.80 -8.07 -17.56
CA ARG A 141 -6.53 -6.87 -17.97
C ARG A 141 -5.66 -5.62 -17.96
N ALA A 142 -4.35 -5.77 -18.21
CA ALA A 142 -3.41 -4.65 -18.19
C ALA A 142 -3.76 -3.54 -19.21
N ASP A 143 -4.40 -3.89 -20.31
CA ASP A 143 -4.96 -2.96 -21.28
C ASP A 143 -6.02 -2.03 -20.67
N VAL A 144 -6.95 -2.60 -19.89
CA VAL A 144 -7.99 -1.84 -19.17
C VAL A 144 -7.36 -0.94 -18.11
N VAL A 145 -6.37 -1.46 -17.37
CA VAL A 145 -5.64 -0.67 -16.37
C VAL A 145 -4.96 0.53 -17.03
N ARG A 146 -4.24 0.35 -18.15
CA ARG A 146 -3.62 1.45 -18.90
C ARG A 146 -4.66 2.48 -19.39
N ASP A 147 -5.83 2.00 -19.85
CA ASP A 147 -6.90 2.89 -20.28
C ASP A 147 -7.47 3.72 -19.12
N VAL A 148 -7.63 3.14 -17.93
CA VAL A 148 -8.04 3.87 -16.71
C VAL A 148 -7.00 4.93 -16.34
N TYR A 149 -5.70 4.59 -16.29
CA TYR A 149 -4.64 5.58 -16.03
C TYR A 149 -4.66 6.75 -17.01
N ARG A 150 -4.86 6.44 -18.30
CA ARG A 150 -4.95 7.46 -19.34
C ARG A 150 -6.15 8.38 -19.14
N ARG A 151 -7.33 7.83 -18.81
CA ARG A 151 -8.59 8.59 -18.69
C ARG A 151 -8.69 9.39 -17.39
N VAL A 152 -8.23 8.80 -16.28
CA VAL A 152 -8.43 9.37 -14.94
C VAL A 152 -7.22 10.21 -14.52
N ALA A 153 -6.02 9.70 -14.69
CA ALA A 153 -4.79 10.36 -14.25
C ALA A 153 -4.03 11.11 -15.36
N ASN A 154 -4.51 11.03 -16.62
CA ASN A 154 -3.81 11.55 -17.80
C ASN A 154 -2.36 11.01 -17.94
N VAL A 155 -2.14 9.77 -17.49
CA VAL A 155 -0.85 9.08 -17.58
C VAL A 155 -0.90 8.05 -18.70
N GLN A 156 0.05 8.13 -19.63
CA GLN A 156 0.20 7.16 -20.70
C GLN A 156 1.31 6.17 -20.38
N HIS A 157 0.95 4.88 -20.36
CA HIS A 157 1.91 3.79 -20.24
C HIS A 157 2.11 3.11 -21.60
N PRO A 158 3.31 2.63 -21.92
CA PRO A 158 3.55 1.84 -23.12
C PRO A 158 2.69 0.56 -23.15
N ASP A 159 2.40 0.02 -24.33
CA ASP A 159 1.56 -1.18 -24.48
C ASP A 159 2.12 -2.41 -23.76
N HIS A 160 3.43 -2.51 -23.63
CA HIS A 160 4.10 -3.60 -22.91
C HIS A 160 4.17 -3.40 -21.38
N TRP A 161 3.77 -2.24 -20.85
CA TRP A 161 3.79 -1.98 -19.43
C TRP A 161 2.74 -2.83 -18.69
N LEU A 162 3.15 -3.44 -17.61
CA LEU A 162 2.29 -4.19 -16.70
C LEU A 162 2.16 -3.45 -15.36
N PRO A 163 0.96 -3.43 -14.75
CA PRO A 163 0.70 -2.77 -13.47
C PRO A 163 1.23 -3.60 -12.30
N LEU A 164 2.54 -3.75 -12.20
CA LEU A 164 3.18 -4.64 -11.24
C LEU A 164 4.58 -4.15 -10.86
N GLY A 165 4.86 -4.10 -9.56
CA GLY A 165 6.20 -3.96 -9.01
C GLY A 165 6.72 -5.32 -8.56
N VAL A 166 7.74 -5.87 -9.22
CA VAL A 166 8.36 -7.14 -8.83
C VAL A 166 9.52 -6.87 -7.87
N ILE A 167 9.57 -7.60 -6.76
CA ILE A 167 10.73 -7.55 -5.87
C ILE A 167 11.90 -8.27 -6.57
N CYS A 168 12.96 -7.54 -6.89
CA CYS A 168 14.09 -8.10 -7.62
C CYS A 168 14.72 -9.27 -6.86
N PRO A 169 14.81 -10.48 -7.44
CA PRO A 169 15.37 -11.64 -6.75
C PRO A 169 16.86 -11.49 -6.40
N SER A 170 17.56 -10.58 -7.08
CA SER A 170 19.00 -10.36 -6.89
C SER A 170 19.31 -9.32 -5.81
N CYS A 171 18.60 -8.17 -5.81
CA CYS A 171 18.93 -7.07 -4.89
C CYS A 171 17.80 -6.66 -3.95
N GLY A 172 16.63 -7.32 -4.03
CA GLY A 172 15.47 -7.06 -3.14
C GLY A 172 14.73 -5.75 -3.41
N ARG A 173 15.12 -4.93 -4.39
CA ARG A 173 14.45 -3.68 -4.69
C ARG A 173 13.18 -3.91 -5.50
N VAL A 174 12.13 -3.17 -5.20
CA VAL A 174 10.85 -3.16 -5.96
C VAL A 174 10.70 -1.87 -6.77
N GLY A 175 11.25 -0.77 -6.31
CA GLY A 175 11.13 0.54 -6.97
C GLY A 175 11.94 0.68 -8.26
N THR A 176 12.84 -0.26 -8.55
CA THR A 176 13.75 -0.22 -9.71
C THR A 176 13.46 -1.29 -10.75
N THR A 177 12.33 -2.01 -10.63
CA THR A 177 11.96 -3.09 -11.55
C THR A 177 10.87 -2.67 -12.53
N ILE A 178 10.97 -3.15 -13.77
CA ILE A 178 9.92 -3.09 -14.77
C ILE A 178 9.52 -4.53 -15.10
N ALA A 179 8.20 -4.79 -15.07
CA ALA A 179 7.60 -6.02 -15.53
C ALA A 179 7.01 -5.85 -16.94
N SER A 180 7.16 -6.89 -17.78
CA SER A 180 6.60 -6.98 -19.12
C SER A 180 6.33 -8.44 -19.49
N ASP A 181 5.70 -8.66 -20.64
CA ASP A 181 5.57 -9.99 -21.25
C ASP A 181 4.97 -11.04 -20.30
N TRP A 182 3.70 -10.81 -19.92
CA TRP A 182 2.90 -11.75 -19.14
C TRP A 182 2.45 -12.93 -20.00
N ASP A 183 2.81 -14.17 -19.62
CA ASP A 183 2.49 -15.40 -20.34
C ASP A 183 1.37 -16.24 -19.66
N GLY A 184 0.76 -15.75 -18.59
CA GLY A 184 -0.24 -16.47 -17.79
C GLY A 184 0.33 -17.12 -16.52
N GLU A 185 1.66 -17.23 -16.40
CA GLU A 185 2.35 -17.82 -15.24
C GLU A 185 3.48 -16.94 -14.71
N THR A 186 4.24 -16.31 -15.61
CA THR A 186 5.41 -15.50 -15.27
C THR A 186 5.42 -14.19 -16.02
N VAL A 187 6.17 -13.22 -15.51
CA VAL A 187 6.47 -11.94 -16.16
C VAL A 187 7.97 -11.83 -16.43
N ALA A 188 8.33 -11.20 -17.53
CA ALA A 188 9.70 -10.78 -17.75
C ALA A 188 10.00 -9.55 -16.89
N VAL A 189 11.16 -9.52 -16.24
CA VAL A 189 11.54 -8.47 -15.30
C VAL A 189 12.92 -7.94 -15.64
N ALA A 190 13.08 -6.63 -15.60
CA ALA A 190 14.37 -5.94 -15.65
C ALA A 190 14.51 -5.01 -14.44
N CYS A 191 15.54 -5.20 -13.63
CA CYS A 191 15.92 -4.31 -12.55
C CYS A 191 16.89 -3.24 -13.08
N ARG A 192 16.37 -2.04 -13.34
CA ARG A 192 17.07 -0.99 -14.10
C ARG A 192 17.83 -0.05 -13.16
N PRO A 193 19.11 0.25 -13.46
CA PRO A 193 19.88 1.21 -12.67
C PRO A 193 19.41 2.66 -12.84
N ASP A 194 18.66 2.94 -13.91
CA ASP A 194 18.26 4.26 -14.39
C ASP A 194 16.74 4.45 -14.46
N LEU A 195 15.95 3.62 -13.76
CA LEU A 195 14.49 3.70 -13.82
C LEU A 195 13.94 4.89 -13.05
N VAL A 196 14.51 5.17 -11.90
CA VAL A 196 14.15 6.26 -10.99
C VAL A 196 15.42 6.98 -10.53
N GLU A 197 15.28 8.28 -10.21
CA GLU A 197 16.43 9.10 -9.80
C GLU A 197 16.91 8.79 -8.38
N TRP A 198 16.02 8.28 -7.52
CA TRP A 198 16.26 8.06 -6.10
C TRP A 198 16.79 6.67 -5.74
N ALA A 199 16.83 5.70 -6.68
CA ALA A 199 17.36 4.37 -6.43
C ALA A 199 17.95 3.74 -7.70
N ALA A 200 19.07 3.02 -7.58
CA ALA A 200 19.70 2.30 -8.68
C ALA A 200 19.42 0.80 -8.60
N GLY A 201 18.87 0.22 -9.67
CA GLY A 201 18.72 -1.23 -9.81
C GLY A 201 20.04 -1.93 -10.10
N CYS A 202 20.07 -3.26 -9.93
CA CYS A 202 21.30 -4.07 -10.06
C CYS A 202 21.61 -4.58 -11.49
N GLY A 203 20.75 -4.29 -12.46
CA GLY A 203 20.90 -4.79 -13.83
C GLY A 203 20.41 -6.22 -14.07
N TRP A 204 19.84 -6.88 -13.05
CA TRP A 204 19.30 -8.24 -13.20
C TRP A 204 18.12 -8.27 -14.16
N THR A 205 18.09 -9.32 -15.00
CA THR A 205 16.96 -9.62 -15.89
C THR A 205 16.60 -11.09 -15.81
N GLY A 206 15.31 -11.41 -15.95
CA GLY A 206 14.84 -12.80 -15.90
C GLY A 206 13.33 -12.89 -15.93
N ARG A 207 12.79 -14.06 -15.62
CA ARG A 207 11.34 -14.26 -15.46
C ARG A 207 11.02 -14.62 -14.01
N VAL A 208 9.88 -14.13 -13.52
CA VAL A 208 9.41 -14.33 -12.14
C VAL A 208 7.93 -14.68 -12.15
N ALA A 209 7.51 -15.68 -11.38
CA ALA A 209 6.11 -15.87 -11.02
C ALA A 209 5.71 -14.77 -10.02
N PRO A 210 4.74 -13.89 -10.32
CA PRO A 210 4.52 -12.67 -9.55
C PRO A 210 3.64 -12.87 -8.31
N PHE A 211 3.53 -14.08 -7.82
CA PHE A 211 2.61 -14.50 -6.76
C PHE A 211 3.32 -14.77 -5.43
N GLY A 212 2.52 -14.96 -4.36
CA GLY A 212 3.03 -15.36 -3.05
C GLY A 212 4.00 -14.35 -2.42
N GLY A 213 3.87 -13.06 -2.72
CA GLY A 213 4.73 -12.00 -2.18
C GLY A 213 5.96 -11.69 -3.03
N ALA A 214 6.16 -12.32 -4.21
CA ALA A 214 7.25 -11.99 -5.12
C ALA A 214 7.06 -10.63 -5.82
N ALA A 215 5.83 -10.12 -5.83
CA ALA A 215 5.47 -8.85 -6.45
C ALA A 215 4.32 -8.19 -5.70
N LYS A 216 4.12 -6.89 -5.95
CA LYS A 216 3.00 -6.11 -5.43
C LYS A 216 2.30 -5.32 -6.54
N LEU A 217 1.05 -4.97 -6.32
CA LEU A 217 0.32 -4.03 -7.16
C LEU A 217 0.78 -2.58 -6.92
N PRO A 218 0.67 -1.67 -7.91
CA PRO A 218 0.77 -0.24 -7.66
C PRO A 218 -0.27 0.21 -6.62
N TRP A 219 0.06 1.19 -5.79
CA TRP A 219 -0.72 1.59 -4.62
C TRP A 219 -2.23 1.79 -4.90
N ASN A 220 -2.61 2.40 -6.01
CA ASN A 220 -4.02 2.64 -6.36
C ASN A 220 -4.79 1.37 -6.76
N LEU A 221 -4.14 0.40 -7.40
CA LEU A 221 -4.73 -0.92 -7.64
C LEU A 221 -4.71 -1.77 -6.36
N GLU A 222 -3.68 -1.64 -5.55
CA GLU A 222 -3.57 -2.34 -4.27
C GLU A 222 -4.70 -1.94 -3.34
N TRP A 223 -5.02 -0.65 -3.24
CA TRP A 223 -6.16 -0.17 -2.46
C TRP A 223 -7.49 -0.74 -2.96
N ALA A 224 -7.74 -0.72 -4.27
CA ALA A 224 -8.95 -1.34 -4.83
C ALA A 224 -9.03 -2.84 -4.53
N ALA A 225 -7.90 -3.54 -4.55
CA ALA A 225 -7.82 -4.95 -4.16
C ALA A 225 -8.05 -5.14 -2.65
N GLN A 226 -7.49 -4.29 -1.79
CA GLN A 226 -7.73 -4.29 -0.34
C GLN A 226 -9.22 -4.08 -0.04
N TRP A 227 -9.87 -3.12 -0.70
CA TRP A 227 -11.31 -2.89 -0.51
C TRP A 227 -12.13 -4.12 -0.84
N SER A 228 -11.81 -4.79 -1.95
CA SER A 228 -12.49 -6.02 -2.34
C SER A 228 -12.18 -7.17 -1.37
N LEU A 229 -10.92 -7.33 -0.96
CA LEU A 229 -10.48 -8.40 -0.07
C LEU A 229 -11.14 -8.32 1.31
N PHE A 230 -11.29 -7.11 1.85
CA PHE A 230 -11.81 -6.88 3.20
C PHE A 230 -13.29 -6.49 3.22
N GLY A 231 -13.94 -6.36 2.07
CA GLY A 231 -15.33 -5.91 1.98
C GLY A 231 -15.52 -4.48 2.48
N VAL A 232 -14.55 -3.59 2.19
CA VAL A 232 -14.60 -2.18 2.59
C VAL A 232 -15.78 -1.48 1.95
N THR A 233 -16.56 -0.77 2.76
CA THR A 233 -17.74 -0.01 2.33
C THR A 233 -17.52 1.50 2.41
N ILE A 234 -16.62 1.94 3.28
CA ILE A 234 -16.28 3.36 3.48
C ILE A 234 -14.76 3.51 3.61
N GLU A 235 -14.19 4.31 2.72
CA GLU A 235 -12.80 4.76 2.83
C GLU A 235 -12.71 6.25 2.52
N PRO A 236 -12.44 7.10 3.51
CA PRO A 236 -12.30 8.54 3.33
C PRO A 236 -10.96 8.86 2.66
N ASN A 237 -11.00 9.49 1.51
CA ASN A 237 -9.83 9.89 0.76
C ASN A 237 -9.65 11.41 0.70
N GLY A 238 -8.42 11.84 0.43
CA GLY A 238 -8.13 13.23 0.10
C GLY A 238 -8.79 13.62 -1.23
N LYS A 239 -9.09 14.91 -1.41
CA LYS A 239 -9.68 15.46 -2.62
C LYS A 239 -8.90 15.10 -3.90
N ASP A 240 -7.60 15.04 -3.79
CA ASP A 240 -6.64 14.69 -4.84
C ASP A 240 -6.73 13.23 -5.32
N LEU A 241 -7.40 12.37 -4.55
CA LEU A 241 -7.63 10.96 -4.90
C LEU A 241 -9.05 10.70 -5.42
N ALA A 242 -9.92 11.71 -5.42
CA ALA A 242 -11.33 11.60 -5.82
C ALA A 242 -11.59 11.94 -7.30
N THR A 243 -10.53 12.16 -8.10
CA THR A 243 -10.61 12.56 -9.52
C THR A 243 -10.11 11.48 -10.44
#